data_ceb31789b6ea873c2c4dee33806ac3f1
#
_entry.id   ceb31789b6ea873c2c4dee33806ac3f1
#
_cell.length_a   1.000
_cell.length_b   1.000
_cell.length_c   1.000
_cell.angle_alpha   90.00
_cell.angle_beta   90.00
_cell.angle_gamma   90.00
#
_symmetry.space_group_name_H-M   'P 1'
#
loop_
_entity.id
_entity.type
_entity.pdbx_description
1 polymer ?
#
loop_
_entity_poly.entity_id
_entity_poly.type
_entity_poly.pdbx_seq_one_letter_code
_entity_poly.pdbx_strand_id
1 'polypeptide(L)'
;MKKMNVIVVFDTTLENTLICKRTKEPYMGMYNLVGGKIEKENDGLNEAYRELEEETNIKKKDIDLIHFMNLSYTKWDKELEVYYGMLKNEVELIEEVNKLEWVNINDNFFD
;
A
#
# COMPACT_ATOMS: atom_id res chain seq x y z
N MET A 1 1.24 19.30 8.58
CA MET A 1 0.32 18.29 8.00
C MET A 1 1.03 16.95 7.95
N LYS A 2 0.40 15.92 8.51
CA LYS A 2 0.97 14.58 8.48
C LYS A 2 0.82 13.97 7.10
N LYS A 3 1.90 13.47 6.53
CA LYS A 3 1.89 12.82 5.23
C LYS A 3 1.97 11.32 5.37
N MET A 4 1.11 10.63 4.63
CA MET A 4 1.07 9.17 4.59
C MET A 4 1.05 8.75 3.13
N ASN A 5 1.53 7.55 2.84
CA ASN A 5 1.36 6.98 1.52
C ASN A 5 0.36 5.83 1.55
N VAL A 6 -0.27 5.62 0.41
CA VAL A 6 -1.18 4.51 0.16
C VAL A 6 -0.75 3.91 -1.17
N ILE A 7 -0.55 2.60 -1.19
CA ILE A 7 0.01 1.91 -2.35
C ILE A 7 -0.96 0.84 -2.83
N VAL A 8 -1.43 0.99 -4.06
CA VAL A 8 -2.29 0.00 -4.71
C VAL A 8 -1.40 -0.90 -5.54
N VAL A 9 -1.28 -2.15 -5.13
CA VAL A 9 -0.43 -3.14 -5.78
C VAL A 9 -1.31 -4.13 -6.52
N PHE A 10 -1.12 -4.25 -7.84
CA PHE A 10 -1.79 -5.25 -8.65
C PHE A 10 -0.85 -6.42 -8.90
N ASP A 11 -1.40 -7.62 -8.96
CA ASP A 11 -0.61 -8.79 -9.32
C ASP A 11 -0.25 -8.79 -10.81
N THR A 12 0.47 -9.83 -11.26
CA THR A 12 0.95 -9.90 -12.64
C THR A 12 -0.19 -10.01 -13.66
N THR A 13 -1.39 -10.37 -13.23
CA THR A 13 -2.56 -10.53 -14.11
C THR A 13 -3.48 -9.31 -14.13
N LEU A 14 -3.24 -8.33 -13.26
CA LEU A 14 -4.13 -7.19 -13.02
C LEU A 14 -5.51 -7.58 -12.48
N GLU A 15 -5.69 -8.81 -12.03
CA GLU A 15 -6.98 -9.29 -11.53
C GLU A 15 -7.12 -9.11 -10.02
N ASN A 16 -6.00 -9.03 -9.31
CA ASN A 16 -6.01 -8.96 -7.85
C ASN A 16 -5.21 -7.76 -7.35
N THR A 17 -5.66 -7.21 -6.24
CA THR A 17 -4.93 -6.16 -5.52
C THR A 17 -4.55 -6.65 -4.12
N LEU A 18 -3.44 -6.14 -3.63
CA LEU A 18 -2.92 -6.53 -2.32
C LEU A 18 -3.54 -5.67 -1.24
N ILE A 19 -4.03 -6.31 -0.18
CA ILE A 19 -4.55 -5.62 0.99
C ILE A 19 -3.90 -6.15 2.26
N CYS A 20 -3.89 -5.31 3.28
CA CYS A 20 -3.42 -5.64 4.62
C CYS A 20 -4.60 -5.80 5.55
N LYS A 21 -4.59 -6.85 6.37
CA LYS A 21 -5.56 -7.02 7.45
C LYS A 21 -4.85 -6.76 8.77
N ARG A 22 -5.33 -5.79 9.53
CA ARG A 22 -4.72 -5.48 10.82
C ARG A 22 -4.89 -6.63 11.79
N THR A 23 -3.81 -6.98 12.47
CA THR A 23 -3.81 -8.08 13.46
C THR A 23 -3.82 -7.57 14.89
N LYS A 24 -3.70 -6.25 15.09
CA LYS A 24 -3.64 -5.62 16.41
C LYS A 24 -4.63 -4.47 16.54
N GLU A 25 -5.02 -4.18 17.78
CA GLU A 25 -5.81 -2.99 18.07
C GLU A 25 -4.98 -1.71 17.83
N PRO A 26 -5.57 -0.58 17.47
CA PRO A 26 -6.98 -0.43 17.12
C PRO A 26 -7.28 -1.00 15.73
N TYR A 27 -8.56 -1.25 15.44
CA TYR A 27 -9.04 -1.70 14.12
C TYR A 27 -8.60 -3.13 13.75
N MET A 28 -8.38 -3.99 14.75
CA MET A 28 -8.06 -5.39 14.49
C MET A 28 -9.13 -6.03 13.58
N GLY A 29 -8.68 -6.74 12.55
CA GLY A 29 -9.58 -7.35 11.57
C GLY A 29 -10.00 -6.43 10.43
N MET A 30 -9.70 -5.14 10.51
CA MET A 30 -10.00 -4.20 9.43
C MET A 30 -9.01 -4.33 8.28
N TYR A 31 -9.51 -4.15 7.08
CA TYR A 31 -8.69 -4.21 5.87
C TYR A 31 -8.24 -2.82 5.45
N ASN A 32 -7.05 -2.73 4.89
CA ASN A 32 -6.48 -1.48 4.41
C ASN A 32 -5.53 -1.75 3.25
N LEU A 33 -5.23 -0.71 2.49
CA LEU A 33 -4.18 -0.80 1.48
C LEU A 33 -2.81 -0.72 2.14
N VAL A 34 -1.78 -1.20 1.43
CA VAL A 34 -0.40 -1.11 1.90
C VAL A 34 0.02 0.35 1.96
N GLY A 35 0.84 0.71 2.91
CA GLY A 35 1.35 2.06 3.03
C GLY A 35 1.68 2.40 4.47
N GLY A 36 2.09 3.63 4.68
CA GLY A 36 2.48 4.06 6.00
C GLY A 36 2.78 5.54 6.07
N LYS A 37 3.40 5.93 7.17
CA LYS A 37 3.75 7.30 7.43
C LYS A 37 5.00 7.69 6.63
N ILE A 38 4.95 8.85 5.99
CA ILE A 38 6.09 9.39 5.25
C ILE A 38 7.01 10.10 6.24
N GLU A 39 8.24 9.60 6.38
CA GLU A 39 9.24 10.18 7.27
C GLU A 39 10.10 11.25 6.60
N LYS A 40 10.34 11.09 5.28
CA LYS A 40 11.11 12.05 4.48
C LYS A 40 10.21 12.71 3.46
N GLU A 41 9.72 13.88 3.77
CA GLU A 41 8.70 14.57 2.98
C GLU A 41 9.08 14.88 1.53
N ASN A 42 10.36 15.06 1.25
CA ASN A 42 10.83 15.42 -0.09
C ASN A 42 11.15 14.22 -0.97
N ASP A 43 10.86 13.01 -0.52
CA ASP A 43 11.27 11.80 -1.21
C ASP A 43 10.14 10.75 -1.19
N GLY A 44 8.93 11.20 -1.49
CA GLY A 44 7.72 10.38 -1.35
C GLY A 44 7.76 9.06 -2.12
N LEU A 45 8.31 9.08 -3.35
CA LEU A 45 8.38 7.86 -4.16
C LEU A 45 9.30 6.82 -3.51
N ASN A 46 10.48 7.23 -3.04
CA ASN A 46 11.39 6.31 -2.35
C ASN A 46 10.81 5.82 -1.02
N GLU A 47 10.09 6.68 -0.31
CA GLU A 47 9.37 6.27 0.90
C GLU A 47 8.31 5.22 0.60
N ALA A 48 7.60 5.35 -0.52
CA ALA A 48 6.61 4.35 -0.93
C ALA A 48 7.27 3.00 -1.20
N TYR A 49 8.40 2.99 -1.92
CA TYR A 49 9.14 1.75 -2.15
C TYR A 49 9.65 1.14 -0.85
N ARG A 50 10.13 1.97 0.07
CA ARG A 50 10.62 1.51 1.36
C ARG A 50 9.51 0.83 2.18
N GLU A 51 8.38 1.50 2.31
CA GLU A 51 7.23 0.95 3.05
C GLU A 51 6.74 -0.35 2.42
N LEU A 52 6.67 -0.40 1.10
CA LEU A 52 6.22 -1.60 0.40
C LEU A 52 7.15 -2.78 0.68
N GLU A 53 8.46 -2.57 0.61
CA GLU A 53 9.41 -3.63 0.89
C GLU A 53 9.33 -4.08 2.36
N GLU A 54 9.26 -3.14 3.28
CA GLU A 54 9.18 -3.46 4.71
C GLU A 54 7.93 -4.27 5.04
N GLU A 55 6.80 -3.93 4.46
CA GLU A 55 5.54 -4.59 4.80
C GLU A 55 5.29 -5.88 4.03
N THR A 56 5.83 -6.03 2.83
CA THR A 56 5.42 -7.09 1.91
C THR A 56 6.56 -7.91 1.32
N ASN A 57 7.79 -7.42 1.39
CA ASN A 57 8.94 -7.99 0.68
C ASN A 57 8.93 -7.71 -0.83
N ILE A 58 8.01 -6.90 -1.32
CA ILE A 58 8.04 -6.46 -2.72
C ILE A 58 9.08 -5.38 -2.86
N LYS A 59 10.06 -5.60 -3.74
CA LYS A 59 11.22 -4.72 -3.89
C LYS A 59 11.08 -3.84 -5.12
N LYS A 60 11.89 -2.80 -5.18
CA LYS A 60 11.91 -1.87 -6.31
C LYS A 60 12.11 -2.55 -7.67
N LYS A 61 12.83 -3.67 -7.69
CA LYS A 61 13.04 -4.47 -8.90
C LYS A 61 11.79 -5.21 -9.36
N ASP A 62 10.82 -5.39 -8.47
CA ASP A 62 9.63 -6.20 -8.71
C ASP A 62 8.44 -5.40 -9.23
N ILE A 63 8.47 -4.08 -9.09
CA ILE A 63 7.34 -3.21 -9.41
C ILE A 63 7.81 -1.81 -9.74
N ASP A 64 7.14 -1.15 -10.67
CA ASP A 64 7.32 0.28 -10.91
C ASP A 64 6.14 1.02 -10.31
N LEU A 65 6.39 1.85 -9.30
CA LEU A 65 5.35 2.64 -8.67
C LEU A 65 5.16 3.98 -9.39
N ILE A 66 3.92 4.35 -9.56
CA ILE A 66 3.52 5.60 -10.20
C ILE A 66 2.73 6.42 -9.19
N HIS A 67 3.13 7.68 -9.02
CA HIS A 67 2.41 8.60 -8.16
C HIS A 67 1.12 9.03 -8.89
N PHE A 68 -0.02 8.67 -8.31
CA PHE A 68 -1.32 8.86 -8.95
C PHE A 68 -1.98 10.17 -8.56
N MET A 69 -2.08 10.46 -7.26
CA MET A 69 -2.73 11.67 -6.76
C MET A 69 -2.35 11.92 -5.31
N ASN A 70 -2.65 13.12 -4.83
CA ASN A 70 -2.61 13.44 -3.42
C ASN A 70 -4.01 13.81 -2.96
N LEU A 71 -4.39 13.29 -1.78
CA LEU A 71 -5.65 13.61 -1.14
C LEU A 71 -5.37 14.35 0.17
N SER A 72 -5.96 15.51 0.33
CA SER A 72 -5.78 16.33 1.53
C SER A 72 -7.03 16.29 2.39
N TYR A 73 -6.85 15.95 3.65
CA TYR A 73 -7.91 15.92 4.66
C TYR A 73 -7.61 17.02 5.68
N THR A 74 -8.02 18.24 5.37
CA THR A 74 -7.71 19.41 6.21
C THR A 74 -8.27 19.27 7.61
N LYS A 75 -9.44 18.63 7.75
CA LYS A 75 -10.08 18.41 9.05
C LYS A 75 -9.20 17.62 10.02
N TRP A 76 -8.42 16.68 9.48
CA TRP A 76 -7.54 15.82 10.31
C TRP A 76 -6.06 16.15 10.12
N ASP A 77 -5.76 17.23 9.42
CA ASP A 77 -4.38 17.65 9.15
C ASP A 77 -3.54 16.54 8.53
N LYS A 78 -4.12 15.84 7.56
CA LYS A 78 -3.47 14.72 6.87
C LYS A 78 -3.46 14.90 5.37
N GLU A 79 -2.39 14.42 4.75
CA GLU A 79 -2.28 14.33 3.30
C GLU A 79 -1.88 12.91 2.93
N LEU A 80 -2.59 12.33 1.96
CA LEU A 80 -2.28 11.00 1.43
C LEU A 80 -1.65 11.14 0.05
N GLU A 81 -0.49 10.54 -0.13
CA GLU A 81 0.11 10.35 -1.44
C GLU A 81 -0.26 8.95 -1.91
N VAL A 82 -0.96 8.86 -3.04
CA VAL A 82 -1.45 7.59 -3.58
C VAL A 82 -0.56 7.13 -4.73
N TYR A 83 -0.05 5.92 -4.62
CA TYR A 83 0.80 5.28 -5.62
C TYR A 83 0.14 3.99 -6.11
N TYR A 84 0.46 3.59 -7.32
CA TYR A 84 0.02 2.29 -7.81
C TYR A 84 1.09 1.66 -8.69
N GLY A 85 0.99 0.35 -8.86
CA GLY A 85 1.87 -0.38 -9.75
C GLY A 85 1.42 -1.82 -9.91
N MET A 86 1.92 -2.47 -10.96
CA MET A 86 1.69 -3.88 -11.23
C MET A 86 2.98 -4.66 -11.05
N LEU A 87 2.91 -5.82 -10.38
CA LEU A 87 4.07 -6.68 -10.23
C LEU A 87 4.58 -7.13 -11.61
N LYS A 88 5.90 -7.07 -11.78
CA LYS A 88 6.58 -7.54 -13.00
C LYS A 88 6.79 -9.05 -12.99
N ASN A 89 6.84 -9.64 -11.80
CA ASN A 89 7.11 -11.05 -11.58
C ASN A 89 6.45 -11.50 -10.29
N GLU A 90 6.35 -12.81 -10.11
CA GLU A 90 5.84 -13.37 -8.86
C GLU A 90 6.81 -13.05 -7.72
N VAL A 91 6.25 -12.66 -6.57
CA VAL A 91 7.02 -12.32 -5.38
C VAL A 91 6.49 -13.12 -4.22
N GLU A 92 7.40 -13.70 -3.44
CA GLU A 92 7.03 -14.34 -2.18
C GLU A 92 6.80 -13.25 -1.14
N LEU A 93 5.56 -13.08 -0.73
CA LEU A 93 5.19 -12.07 0.27
C LEU A 93 5.65 -12.52 1.65
N ILE A 94 6.17 -11.56 2.42
CA ILE A 94 6.55 -11.78 3.81
C ILE A 94 5.73 -10.83 4.66
N GLU A 95 4.92 -11.39 5.55
CA GLU A 95 4.10 -10.63 6.48
C GLU A 95 4.95 -10.17 7.66
N GLU A 96 5.12 -8.87 7.82
CA GLU A 96 5.88 -8.33 8.95
C GLU A 96 5.02 -8.25 10.21
N VAL A 97 3.91 -7.53 10.14
CA VAL A 97 2.98 -7.34 11.26
C VAL A 97 1.58 -7.74 10.87
N ASN A 98 1.09 -7.23 9.76
CA ASN A 98 -0.27 -7.45 9.30
C ASN A 98 -0.32 -8.59 8.28
N LYS A 99 -1.45 -9.28 8.23
CA LYS A 99 -1.68 -10.29 7.22
C LYS A 99 -1.86 -9.64 5.85
N LEU A 100 -1.36 -10.29 4.81
CA LEU A 100 -1.45 -9.83 3.43
C LEU A 100 -2.34 -10.78 2.65
N GLU A 101 -3.25 -10.22 1.87
CA GLU A 101 -4.17 -11.00 1.04
C GLU A 101 -4.29 -10.39 -0.35
N TRP A 102 -4.34 -11.25 -1.36
CA TRP A 102 -4.73 -10.85 -2.71
C TRP A 102 -6.24 -10.95 -2.83
N VAL A 103 -6.87 -9.87 -3.25
CA VAL A 103 -8.33 -9.80 -3.40
C VAL A 103 -8.66 -9.48 -4.84
N ASN A 104 -9.59 -10.24 -5.44
CA ASN A 104 -10.02 -10.01 -6.80
C ASN A 104 -10.70 -8.64 -6.91
N ILE A 105 -10.29 -7.84 -7.89
CA ILE A 105 -10.79 -6.47 -8.05
C ILE A 105 -12.26 -6.41 -8.45
N ASN A 106 -12.83 -7.52 -8.90
CA ASN A 106 -14.24 -7.60 -9.28
C ASN A 106 -15.16 -8.02 -8.12
N ASP A 107 -14.59 -8.35 -6.96
CA ASP A 107 -15.38 -8.70 -5.78
C ASP A 107 -15.92 -7.43 -5.12
N ASN A 108 -17.12 -7.53 -4.52
CA ASN A 108 -17.72 -6.42 -3.78
C ASN A 108 -17.10 -6.31 -2.39
N PHE A 109 -15.80 -6.17 -2.37
CA PHE A 109 -15.01 -6.23 -1.14
C PHE A 109 -15.30 -5.07 -0.19
N PHE A 110 -15.61 -3.91 -0.74
CA PHE A 110 -15.82 -2.69 0.04
C PHE A 110 -17.31 -2.36 0.27
N ASP A 111 -18.20 -3.26 -0.07
CA ASP A 111 -19.63 -3.07 0.15
C ASP A 111 -20.06 -3.37 1.59
#